data_2fa10095309f1c1c12fb35556f681438
#
_entry.id   2fa10095309f1c1c12fb35556f681438
#
_cell.length_a   1.000
_cell.length_b   1.000
_cell.length_c   1.000
_cell.angle_alpha   90.00
_cell.angle_beta   90.00
_cell.angle_gamma   90.00
#
_symmetry.space_group_name_H-M   'P 1'
#
loop_
_entity.id
_entity.type
_entity.pdbx_description
1 polymer ?
#
loop_
_entity_poly.entity_id
_entity_poly.type
_entity_poly.pdbx_seq_one_letter_code
_entity_poly.pdbx_strand_id
1 'polypeptide(L)'
;GVPESVTSCTIVLPYNNLTAVERVFAGQGSKIAAVLIEPVAGNMGCVPPETGYLAGLRDLCTRHGALLIFDEVMTGYRVGLGGAQTLYKIAPDITCLGKIIGGGLPVGAYGARAEIMNKLSPLGPVYQAGTLSGNPLAMAAGLATLQAVHERGFYTQLEMRAARLADGLGHFDAAAVGNLLQVDAEARVRELVAGLAVTPQGAHPRHDQR
;
A
#
# COMPACT_ATOMS: atom_id res chain seq x y z
N GLY A 1 9.97 -14.72 10.32
CA GLY A 1 10.49 -14.07 11.51
C GLY A 1 9.42 -13.57 12.49
N VAL A 2 8.13 -13.72 12.15
CA VAL A 2 7.01 -13.33 13.03
C VAL A 2 6.57 -14.55 13.82
N PRO A 3 6.41 -14.46 15.16
CA PRO A 3 5.96 -15.56 15.99
C PRO A 3 4.59 -16.10 15.56
N GLU A 4 4.37 -17.40 15.68
CA GLU A 4 3.12 -18.07 15.29
C GLU A 4 1.90 -17.51 16.01
N SER A 5 2.06 -17.14 17.29
CA SER A 5 0.99 -16.50 18.09
C SER A 5 0.46 -15.19 17.49
N VAL A 6 1.27 -14.52 16.66
CA VAL A 6 0.89 -13.30 15.93
C VAL A 6 0.32 -13.66 14.56
N THR A 7 1.00 -14.54 13.82
CA THR A 7 0.57 -14.92 12.45
C THR A 7 -0.74 -15.69 12.44
N SER A 8 -1.05 -16.45 13.52
CA SER A 8 -2.32 -17.17 13.67
C SER A 8 -3.54 -16.25 13.70
N CYS A 9 -3.36 -14.95 13.97
CA CYS A 9 -4.43 -13.94 13.92
C CYS A 9 -4.67 -13.37 12.50
N THR A 10 -3.92 -13.85 11.51
CA THR A 10 -4.01 -13.33 10.12
C THR A 10 -4.26 -14.46 9.14
N ILE A 11 -5.31 -14.33 8.34
CA ILE A 11 -5.62 -15.25 7.25
C ILE A 11 -5.16 -14.59 5.96
N VAL A 12 -4.22 -15.23 5.26
CA VAL A 12 -3.73 -14.77 3.96
C VAL A 12 -4.45 -15.53 2.85
N LEU A 13 -5.02 -14.79 1.89
CA LEU A 13 -5.78 -15.32 0.77
C LEU A 13 -5.22 -14.80 -0.57
N PRO A 14 -5.38 -15.56 -1.66
CA PRO A 14 -4.98 -15.09 -2.97
C PRO A 14 -5.77 -13.84 -3.39
N TYR A 15 -5.07 -12.85 -3.94
CA TYR A 15 -5.69 -11.66 -4.51
C TYR A 15 -6.58 -12.04 -5.71
N ASN A 16 -7.67 -11.31 -5.93
CA ASN A 16 -8.66 -11.58 -6.97
C ASN A 16 -9.39 -12.94 -6.85
N ASN A 17 -9.36 -13.57 -5.66
CA ASN A 17 -10.08 -14.82 -5.43
C ASN A 17 -11.24 -14.61 -4.43
N LEU A 18 -12.34 -14.02 -4.90
CA LEU A 18 -13.52 -13.76 -4.06
C LEU A 18 -14.08 -15.04 -3.46
N THR A 19 -14.08 -16.15 -4.21
CA THR A 19 -14.59 -17.45 -3.71
C THR A 19 -13.80 -17.95 -2.50
N ALA A 20 -12.48 -17.73 -2.45
CA ALA A 20 -11.68 -18.09 -1.29
C ALA A 20 -12.08 -17.25 -0.05
N VAL A 21 -12.35 -15.94 -0.26
CA VAL A 21 -12.84 -15.06 0.80
C VAL A 21 -14.21 -15.47 1.30
N GLU A 22 -15.14 -15.77 0.39
CA GLU A 22 -16.49 -16.25 0.73
C GLU A 22 -16.46 -17.51 1.59
N ARG A 23 -15.61 -18.49 1.27
CA ARG A 23 -15.44 -19.73 2.06
C ARG A 23 -14.97 -19.42 3.48
N VAL A 24 -14.04 -18.49 3.65
CA VAL A 24 -13.56 -18.09 4.98
C VAL A 24 -14.70 -17.42 5.77
N PHE A 25 -15.41 -16.49 5.15
CA PHE A 25 -16.54 -15.83 5.80
C PHE A 25 -17.68 -16.79 6.15
N ALA A 26 -17.97 -17.77 5.30
CA ALA A 26 -18.97 -18.80 5.58
C ALA A 26 -18.61 -19.66 6.81
N GLY A 27 -17.33 -19.96 6.99
CA GLY A 27 -16.87 -20.80 8.11
C GLY A 27 -16.65 -20.05 9.42
N GLN A 28 -16.19 -18.79 9.35
CA GLN A 28 -15.77 -18.04 10.54
C GLN A 28 -15.98 -16.52 10.45
N GLY A 29 -16.94 -16.07 9.64
CA GLY A 29 -17.19 -14.64 9.39
C GLY A 29 -17.41 -13.81 10.65
N SER A 30 -18.06 -14.37 11.67
CA SER A 30 -18.26 -13.70 12.96
C SER A 30 -16.97 -13.47 13.78
N LYS A 31 -15.86 -14.09 13.39
CA LYS A 31 -14.54 -13.93 14.02
C LYS A 31 -13.62 -12.99 13.22
N ILE A 32 -14.03 -12.58 12.03
CA ILE A 32 -13.24 -11.70 11.16
C ILE A 32 -13.44 -10.25 11.61
N ALA A 33 -12.39 -9.61 12.10
CA ALA A 33 -12.43 -8.21 12.50
C ALA A 33 -12.38 -7.27 11.29
N ALA A 34 -11.53 -7.57 10.32
CA ALA A 34 -11.34 -6.73 9.15
C ALA A 34 -10.77 -7.50 7.96
N VAL A 35 -11.00 -6.95 6.77
CA VAL A 35 -10.27 -7.28 5.55
C VAL A 35 -9.36 -6.10 5.21
N LEU A 36 -8.04 -6.33 5.15
CA LEU A 36 -7.05 -5.36 4.72
C LEU A 36 -6.63 -5.70 3.30
N ILE A 37 -6.71 -4.74 2.39
CA ILE A 37 -6.40 -4.96 0.98
C ILE A 37 -5.85 -3.70 0.32
N GLU A 38 -4.85 -3.85 -0.54
CA GLU A 38 -4.51 -2.85 -1.55
C GLU A 38 -5.57 -2.90 -2.66
N PRO A 39 -6.33 -1.81 -2.93
CA PRO A 39 -7.35 -1.83 -3.98
C PRO A 39 -6.77 -2.03 -5.39
N VAL A 40 -5.51 -1.66 -5.60
CA VAL A 40 -4.64 -2.12 -6.70
C VAL A 40 -3.36 -2.60 -6.04
N ALA A 41 -3.05 -3.87 -6.19
CA ALA A 41 -1.88 -4.44 -5.53
C ALA A 41 -0.59 -3.93 -6.19
N GLY A 42 0.28 -3.30 -5.40
CA GLY A 42 1.54 -2.70 -5.86
C GLY A 42 2.77 -3.56 -5.61
N ASN A 43 2.78 -4.35 -4.52
CA ASN A 43 3.96 -5.13 -4.13
C ASN A 43 4.14 -6.44 -4.93
N MET A 44 3.13 -6.89 -5.63
CA MET A 44 3.17 -8.09 -6.47
C MET A 44 3.18 -7.77 -7.99
N GLY A 45 3.57 -6.56 -8.34
CA GLY A 45 3.36 -5.96 -9.65
C GLY A 45 2.09 -5.09 -9.63
N CYS A 46 1.89 -4.25 -10.62
CA CYS A 46 0.67 -3.44 -10.68
C CYS A 46 -0.52 -4.33 -11.09
N VAL A 47 -1.18 -4.95 -10.11
CA VAL A 47 -2.28 -5.90 -10.35
C VAL A 47 -3.61 -5.21 -9.98
N PRO A 48 -4.44 -4.85 -10.95
CA PRO A 48 -5.76 -4.28 -10.69
C PRO A 48 -6.73 -5.37 -10.16
N PRO A 49 -7.77 -4.94 -9.44
CA PRO A 49 -8.83 -5.85 -9.01
C PRO A 49 -9.66 -6.32 -10.21
N GLU A 50 -10.04 -7.58 -10.23
CA GLU A 50 -11.03 -8.09 -11.16
C GLU A 50 -12.40 -7.46 -10.94
N THR A 51 -13.21 -7.42 -12.00
CA THR A 51 -14.55 -6.86 -11.94
C THR A 51 -15.39 -7.53 -10.85
N GLY A 52 -15.93 -6.73 -9.94
CA GLY A 52 -16.76 -7.21 -8.84
C GLY A 52 -15.99 -7.65 -7.59
N TYR A 53 -14.67 -7.82 -7.64
CA TYR A 53 -13.89 -8.29 -6.50
C TYR A 53 -14.00 -7.36 -5.28
N LEU A 54 -13.71 -6.06 -5.44
CA LEU A 54 -13.78 -5.09 -4.34
C LEU A 54 -15.22 -4.90 -3.84
N ALA A 55 -16.22 -4.94 -4.73
CA ALA A 55 -17.62 -4.87 -4.35
C ALA A 55 -18.04 -6.10 -3.52
N GLY A 56 -17.60 -7.29 -3.93
CA GLY A 56 -17.83 -8.52 -3.17
C GLY A 56 -17.19 -8.49 -1.78
N LEU A 57 -15.96 -7.97 -1.65
CA LEU A 57 -15.33 -7.76 -0.34
C LEU A 57 -16.13 -6.79 0.54
N ARG A 58 -16.61 -5.67 -0.04
CA ARG A 58 -17.44 -4.71 0.70
C ARG A 58 -18.72 -5.35 1.21
N ASP A 59 -19.40 -6.13 0.37
CA ASP A 59 -20.64 -6.80 0.71
C ASP A 59 -20.43 -7.85 1.80
N LEU A 60 -19.36 -8.65 1.70
CA LEU A 60 -18.99 -9.63 2.73
C LEU A 60 -18.72 -8.95 4.08
N CYS A 61 -17.89 -7.90 4.08
CA CYS A 61 -17.60 -7.15 5.30
C CYS A 61 -18.88 -6.57 5.92
N THR A 62 -19.76 -5.99 5.11
CA THR A 62 -21.02 -5.40 5.58
C THR A 62 -21.95 -6.47 6.22
N ARG A 63 -22.10 -7.61 5.55
CA ARG A 63 -22.97 -8.69 6.04
C ARG A 63 -22.50 -9.33 7.35
N HIS A 64 -21.20 -9.38 7.56
CA HIS A 64 -20.59 -10.02 8.73
C HIS A 64 -20.14 -9.05 9.82
N GLY A 65 -20.31 -7.75 9.63
CA GLY A 65 -19.89 -6.73 10.59
C GLY A 65 -18.38 -6.54 10.68
N ALA A 66 -17.62 -7.03 9.68
CA ALA A 66 -16.19 -6.82 9.56
C ALA A 66 -15.88 -5.45 8.93
N LEU A 67 -14.71 -4.88 9.24
CA LEU A 67 -14.26 -3.64 8.62
C LEU A 67 -13.56 -3.92 7.29
N LEU A 68 -13.81 -3.10 6.28
CA LEU A 68 -13.01 -3.06 5.05
C LEU A 68 -11.96 -1.97 5.17
N ILE A 69 -10.69 -2.33 5.09
CA ILE A 69 -9.55 -1.41 5.17
C ILE A 69 -8.88 -1.37 3.80
N PHE A 70 -8.85 -0.19 3.18
CA PHE A 70 -8.07 0.02 1.96
C PHE A 70 -6.68 0.52 2.31
N ASP A 71 -5.67 -0.25 1.92
CA ASP A 71 -4.30 0.22 1.85
C ASP A 71 -4.12 1.05 0.56
N GLU A 72 -4.35 2.33 0.67
CA GLU A 72 -4.12 3.29 -0.41
C GLU A 72 -2.75 3.98 -0.30
N VAL A 73 -1.80 3.37 0.36
CA VAL A 73 -0.42 3.89 0.41
C VAL A 73 0.18 4.04 -1.00
N MET A 74 -0.19 3.17 -1.93
CA MET A 74 0.19 3.30 -3.36
C MET A 74 -0.78 4.18 -4.16
N THR A 75 -2.07 3.99 -4.00
CA THR A 75 -3.10 4.55 -4.88
C THR A 75 -3.62 5.92 -4.44
N GLY A 76 -3.57 6.23 -3.14
CA GLY A 76 -4.03 7.49 -2.59
C GLY A 76 -3.29 8.69 -3.20
N TYR A 77 -4.03 9.66 -3.70
CA TYR A 77 -3.53 10.82 -4.44
C TYR A 77 -2.67 10.50 -5.67
N ARG A 78 -2.49 9.24 -6.03
CA ARG A 78 -1.75 8.83 -7.22
C ARG A 78 -2.68 8.67 -8.43
N VAL A 79 -3.75 7.90 -8.28
CA VAL A 79 -4.70 7.61 -9.36
C VAL A 79 -5.79 8.68 -9.50
N GLY A 80 -5.81 9.64 -8.60
CA GLY A 80 -6.77 10.74 -8.52
C GLY A 80 -6.83 11.30 -7.10
N LEU A 81 -7.46 12.47 -6.92
CA LEU A 81 -7.63 13.10 -5.60
C LEU A 81 -8.31 12.19 -4.58
N GLY A 82 -9.29 11.41 -5.01
CA GLY A 82 -10.03 10.50 -4.14
C GLY A 82 -9.48 9.09 -4.08
N GLY A 83 -8.28 8.84 -4.66
CA GLY A 83 -7.66 7.52 -4.65
C GLY A 83 -8.46 6.44 -5.38
N ALA A 84 -8.11 5.19 -5.12
CA ALA A 84 -8.77 4.02 -5.73
C ALA A 84 -10.21 3.85 -5.22
N GLN A 85 -10.53 4.25 -4.01
CA GLN A 85 -11.91 4.20 -3.49
C GLN A 85 -12.88 5.00 -4.38
N THR A 86 -12.47 6.15 -4.88
CA THR A 86 -13.26 6.95 -5.81
C THR A 86 -13.27 6.32 -7.20
N LEU A 87 -12.13 5.82 -7.68
CA LEU A 87 -11.99 5.17 -8.99
C LEU A 87 -12.93 3.96 -9.10
N TYR A 88 -12.95 3.10 -8.09
CA TYR A 88 -13.78 1.89 -8.06
C TYR A 88 -15.16 2.08 -7.42
N LYS A 89 -15.44 3.29 -6.90
CA LYS A 89 -16.71 3.63 -6.22
C LYS A 89 -17.02 2.71 -5.03
N ILE A 90 -16.01 2.36 -4.27
CA ILE A 90 -16.10 1.56 -3.05
C ILE A 90 -15.73 2.44 -1.85
N ALA A 91 -16.58 2.48 -0.84
CA ALA A 91 -16.30 3.17 0.42
C ALA A 91 -15.72 2.18 1.44
N PRO A 92 -14.43 2.22 1.77
CA PRO A 92 -13.88 1.43 2.86
C PRO A 92 -14.29 2.03 4.22
N ASP A 93 -14.14 1.26 5.28
CA ASP A 93 -14.34 1.75 6.65
C ASP A 93 -13.12 2.51 7.15
N ILE A 94 -11.92 2.08 6.73
CA ILE A 94 -10.63 2.72 7.06
C ILE A 94 -9.83 2.86 5.76
N THR A 95 -9.17 4.00 5.60
CA THR A 95 -8.21 4.24 4.50
C THR A 95 -6.83 4.49 5.10
N CYS A 96 -5.82 3.77 4.62
CA CYS A 96 -4.42 3.99 4.93
C CYS A 96 -3.75 4.77 3.79
N LEU A 97 -2.96 5.77 4.13
CA LEU A 97 -2.27 6.66 3.20
C LEU A 97 -0.78 6.76 3.52
N GLY A 98 0.02 7.01 2.51
CA GLY A 98 1.46 7.20 2.63
C GLY A 98 2.03 7.77 1.33
N LYS A 99 3.30 7.56 1.08
CA LYS A 99 3.99 7.94 -0.17
C LYS A 99 3.69 9.38 -0.63
N ILE A 100 2.70 9.58 -1.50
CA ILE A 100 2.35 10.90 -2.07
C ILE A 100 2.10 11.94 -0.98
N ILE A 101 1.41 11.59 0.11
CA ILE A 101 1.11 12.53 1.19
C ILE A 101 2.35 12.99 1.97
N GLY A 102 3.49 12.33 1.78
CA GLY A 102 4.76 12.71 2.40
C GLY A 102 5.65 13.60 1.53
N GLY A 103 5.32 13.78 0.24
CA GLY A 103 6.16 14.58 -0.67
C GLY A 103 7.60 14.10 -0.78
N GLY A 104 7.82 12.77 -0.69
CA GLY A 104 9.15 12.15 -0.69
C GLY A 104 9.72 11.89 0.71
N LEU A 105 9.09 12.40 1.76
CA LEU A 105 9.48 12.16 3.16
C LEU A 105 8.60 11.09 3.81
N PRO A 106 9.08 10.44 4.90
CA PRO A 106 8.35 9.36 5.56
C PRO A 106 7.14 9.90 6.31
N VAL A 107 5.95 9.64 5.76
CA VAL A 107 4.65 9.95 6.37
C VAL A 107 3.73 8.75 6.19
N GLY A 108 3.00 8.40 7.23
CA GLY A 108 1.87 7.51 7.19
C GLY A 108 0.68 8.17 7.85
N ALA A 109 -0.50 7.92 7.31
CA ALA A 109 -1.75 8.36 7.90
C ALA A 109 -2.82 7.28 7.71
N TYR A 110 -3.81 7.28 8.58
CA TYR A 110 -5.04 6.53 8.38
C TYR A 110 -6.22 7.35 8.85
N GLY A 111 -7.35 7.09 8.25
CA GLY A 111 -8.59 7.79 8.56
C GLY A 111 -9.80 6.89 8.41
N ALA A 112 -10.82 7.17 9.21
CA ALA A 112 -12.08 6.46 9.23
C ALA A 112 -13.21 7.37 9.71
N ARG A 113 -14.43 6.83 9.77
CA ARG A 113 -15.55 7.50 10.42
C ARG A 113 -15.24 7.81 11.89
N ALA A 114 -15.84 8.89 12.43
CA ALA A 114 -15.62 9.33 13.81
C ALA A 114 -15.83 8.20 14.84
N GLU A 115 -16.82 7.33 14.64
CA GLU A 115 -17.11 6.18 15.50
C GLU A 115 -15.90 5.23 15.67
N ILE A 116 -15.11 5.07 14.63
CA ILE A 116 -13.90 4.26 14.63
C ILE A 116 -12.73 5.07 15.20
N MET A 117 -12.54 6.31 14.71
CA MET A 117 -11.42 7.16 15.14
C MET A 117 -11.50 7.54 16.62
N ASN A 118 -12.69 7.70 17.18
CA ASN A 118 -12.89 7.98 18.59
C ASN A 118 -12.50 6.81 19.54
N LYS A 119 -12.16 5.64 18.98
CA LYS A 119 -11.56 4.55 19.76
C LYS A 119 -10.08 4.79 20.07
N LEU A 120 -9.46 5.73 19.40
CA LEU A 120 -8.05 6.07 19.64
C LEU A 120 -7.90 6.97 20.86
N SER A 121 -6.80 6.79 21.59
CA SER A 121 -6.39 7.67 22.68
C SER A 121 -6.19 9.11 22.16
N PRO A 122 -6.60 10.15 22.93
CA PRO A 122 -7.12 10.10 24.30
C PRO A 122 -8.63 9.85 24.42
N LEU A 123 -9.37 9.81 23.31
CA LEU A 123 -10.83 9.65 23.32
C LEU A 123 -11.26 8.20 23.60
N GLY A 124 -10.44 7.23 23.25
CA GLY A 124 -10.69 5.81 23.40
C GLY A 124 -9.50 5.03 23.98
N PRO A 125 -9.65 3.74 24.19
CA PRO A 125 -8.62 2.91 24.84
C PRO A 125 -7.48 2.47 23.92
N VAL A 126 -7.58 2.69 22.62
CA VAL A 126 -6.58 2.22 21.65
C VAL A 126 -5.45 3.22 21.58
N TYR A 127 -4.28 2.81 22.05
CA TYR A 127 -3.08 3.64 22.00
C TYR A 127 -2.37 3.53 20.65
N GLN A 128 -2.00 4.68 20.10
CA GLN A 128 -1.17 4.78 18.90
C GLN A 128 -0.20 5.96 19.08
N ALA A 129 1.08 5.73 18.81
CA ALA A 129 2.10 6.76 18.86
C ALA A 129 3.22 6.44 17.86
N GLY A 130 3.94 7.48 17.46
CA GLY A 130 5.14 7.38 16.64
C GLY A 130 6.03 8.59 16.88
N THR A 131 7.29 8.37 17.19
CA THR A 131 8.25 9.45 17.55
C THR A 131 8.35 10.51 16.45
N LEU A 132 8.28 10.11 15.18
CA LEU A 132 8.37 11.02 14.04
C LEU A 132 6.99 11.45 13.50
N SER A 133 5.89 11.04 14.13
CA SER A 133 4.54 11.45 13.71
C SER A 133 4.39 12.96 13.79
N GLY A 134 3.96 13.57 12.67
CA GLY A 134 3.75 15.03 12.61
C GLY A 134 5.03 15.85 12.62
N ASN A 135 6.20 15.27 12.30
CA ASN A 135 7.43 16.06 12.24
C ASN A 135 7.31 17.19 11.20
N PRO A 136 7.76 18.42 11.54
CA PRO A 136 7.46 19.60 10.74
C PRO A 136 8.03 19.56 9.32
N LEU A 137 9.15 18.90 9.09
CA LEU A 137 9.76 18.79 7.77
C LEU A 137 8.87 17.94 6.84
N ALA A 138 8.44 16.76 7.29
CA ALA A 138 7.57 15.90 6.51
C ALA A 138 6.17 16.52 6.32
N MET A 139 5.66 17.23 7.31
CA MET A 139 4.39 17.96 7.18
C MET A 139 4.48 19.08 6.13
N ALA A 140 5.56 19.85 6.10
CA ALA A 140 5.78 20.90 5.11
C ALA A 140 5.90 20.34 3.68
N ALA A 141 6.67 19.26 3.49
CA ALA A 141 6.83 18.62 2.19
C ALA A 141 5.51 17.99 1.70
N GLY A 142 4.79 17.31 2.60
CA GLY A 142 3.48 16.74 2.30
C GLY A 142 2.46 17.81 1.92
N LEU A 143 2.41 18.91 2.67
CA LEU A 143 1.51 20.03 2.38
C LEU A 143 1.78 20.63 1.00
N ALA A 144 3.05 20.90 0.66
CA ALA A 144 3.45 21.42 -0.64
C ALA A 144 3.03 20.47 -1.78
N THR A 145 3.23 19.16 -1.59
CA THR A 145 2.82 18.15 -2.58
C THR A 145 1.31 18.08 -2.72
N LEU A 146 0.57 18.08 -1.62
CA LEU A 146 -0.89 18.06 -1.65
C LEU A 146 -1.47 19.31 -2.31
N GLN A 147 -0.89 20.48 -2.07
CA GLN A 147 -1.27 21.70 -2.77
C GLN A 147 -1.08 21.57 -4.28
N ALA A 148 0.07 21.06 -4.73
CA ALA A 148 0.34 20.85 -6.16
C ALA A 148 -0.64 19.87 -6.83
N VAL A 149 -0.95 18.73 -6.20
CA VAL A 149 -1.90 17.77 -6.77
C VAL A 149 -3.36 18.24 -6.75
N HIS A 150 -3.69 19.26 -5.94
CA HIS A 150 -5.00 19.91 -5.93
C HIS A 150 -5.16 20.98 -7.00
N GLU A 151 -4.09 21.37 -7.69
CA GLU A 151 -4.18 22.36 -8.76
C GLU A 151 -5.10 21.87 -9.88
N ARG A 152 -5.90 22.80 -10.41
CA ARG A 152 -6.84 22.50 -11.49
C ARG A 152 -6.10 21.98 -12.71
N GLY A 153 -6.50 20.80 -13.20
CA GLY A 153 -5.90 20.19 -14.39
C GLY A 153 -4.67 19.32 -14.12
N PHE A 154 -4.20 19.22 -12.87
CA PHE A 154 -3.05 18.37 -12.53
C PHE A 154 -3.23 16.94 -13.05
N TYR A 155 -4.32 16.26 -12.66
CA TYR A 155 -4.57 14.87 -13.09
C TYR A 155 -4.86 14.74 -14.58
N THR A 156 -5.45 15.74 -15.22
CA THR A 156 -5.62 15.76 -16.69
C THR A 156 -4.26 15.77 -17.39
N GLN A 157 -3.32 16.59 -16.91
CA GLN A 157 -1.97 16.61 -17.46
C GLN A 157 -1.20 15.34 -17.18
N LEU A 158 -1.37 14.75 -15.97
CA LEU A 158 -0.74 13.49 -15.61
C LEU A 158 -1.23 12.35 -16.52
N GLU A 159 -2.54 12.27 -16.79
CA GLU A 159 -3.13 11.30 -17.69
C GLU A 159 -2.61 11.44 -19.12
N MET A 160 -2.54 12.67 -19.65
CA MET A 160 -1.95 12.93 -20.98
C MET A 160 -0.50 12.47 -21.08
N ARG A 161 0.31 12.69 -20.03
CA ARG A 161 1.70 12.24 -19.99
C ARG A 161 1.82 10.73 -19.90
N ALA A 162 0.96 10.10 -19.09
CA ALA A 162 0.91 8.64 -18.95
C ALA A 162 0.48 7.98 -20.27
N ALA A 163 -0.56 8.48 -20.93
CA ALA A 163 -0.98 7.99 -22.24
C ALA A 163 0.15 8.11 -23.28
N ARG A 164 0.83 9.27 -23.35
CA ARG A 164 1.96 9.44 -24.27
C ARG A 164 3.10 8.44 -24.01
N LEU A 165 3.39 8.13 -22.74
CA LEU A 165 4.36 7.13 -22.37
C LEU A 165 3.90 5.72 -22.79
N ALA A 166 2.65 5.37 -22.51
CA ALA A 166 2.07 4.09 -22.89
C ALA A 166 2.06 3.86 -24.40
N ASP A 167 1.68 4.90 -25.18
CA ASP A 167 1.73 4.86 -26.64
C ASP A 167 3.16 4.64 -27.15
N GLY A 168 4.15 5.33 -26.56
CA GLY A 168 5.56 5.14 -26.89
C GLY A 168 6.06 3.74 -26.57
N LEU A 169 5.66 3.17 -25.45
CA LEU A 169 6.01 1.81 -25.04
C LEU A 169 5.28 0.74 -25.89
N GLY A 170 4.05 1.01 -26.33
CA GLY A 170 3.27 0.12 -27.20
C GLY A 170 3.88 -0.11 -28.58
N HIS A 171 4.83 0.74 -29.00
CA HIS A 171 5.61 0.55 -30.24
C HIS A 171 6.79 -0.42 -30.07
N PHE A 172 7.13 -0.79 -28.85
CA PHE A 172 8.10 -1.87 -28.60
C PHE A 172 7.38 -3.20 -28.67
N ASP A 173 7.96 -4.16 -29.37
CA ASP A 173 7.43 -5.52 -29.43
C ASP A 173 7.21 -6.06 -28.00
N ALA A 174 5.96 -6.36 -27.67
CA ALA A 174 5.58 -6.82 -26.34
C ALA A 174 6.34 -8.08 -25.89
N ALA A 175 6.76 -8.93 -26.86
CA ALA A 175 7.59 -10.09 -26.60
C ALA A 175 9.04 -9.70 -26.24
N ALA A 176 9.59 -8.67 -26.87
CA ALA A 176 10.93 -8.17 -26.55
C ALA A 176 10.98 -7.48 -25.20
N VAL A 177 9.92 -6.71 -24.84
CA VAL A 177 9.80 -6.04 -23.54
C VAL A 177 9.53 -7.06 -22.43
N GLY A 178 8.70 -8.07 -22.66
CA GLY A 178 8.42 -9.14 -21.71
C GLY A 178 9.67 -9.95 -21.36
N ASN A 179 10.48 -10.29 -22.36
CA ASN A 179 11.74 -10.99 -22.15
C ASN A 179 12.80 -10.12 -21.45
N LEU A 180 12.89 -8.81 -21.77
CA LEU A 180 13.81 -7.87 -21.11
C LEU A 180 13.42 -7.64 -19.66
N LEU A 181 12.14 -7.47 -19.34
CA LEU A 181 11.67 -7.28 -17.98
C LEU A 181 11.81 -8.54 -17.13
N GLN A 182 11.63 -9.71 -17.71
CA GLN A 182 11.72 -10.99 -16.97
C GLN A 182 13.19 -11.39 -16.69
N VAL A 183 14.09 -11.18 -17.65
CA VAL A 183 15.54 -11.44 -17.49
C VAL A 183 16.19 -10.40 -16.57
N ASP A 184 15.81 -9.12 -16.70
CA ASP A 184 16.44 -8.04 -15.94
C ASP A 184 15.93 -7.96 -14.49
N ALA A 185 14.69 -8.32 -14.20
CA ALA A 185 14.16 -8.31 -12.83
C ALA A 185 14.84 -9.36 -11.94
N GLU A 186 15.06 -10.58 -12.43
CA GLU A 186 15.78 -11.60 -11.66
C GLU A 186 17.28 -11.28 -11.52
N ALA A 187 17.91 -10.77 -12.57
CA ALA A 187 19.31 -10.36 -12.55
C ALA A 187 19.53 -9.16 -11.61
N ARG A 188 18.69 -8.14 -11.67
CA ARG A 188 18.77 -6.97 -10.77
C ARG A 188 18.46 -7.30 -9.31
N VAL A 189 17.53 -8.21 -9.02
CA VAL A 189 17.30 -8.67 -7.65
C VAL A 189 18.52 -9.41 -7.13
N ARG A 190 19.18 -10.25 -7.94
CA ARG A 190 20.43 -10.93 -7.55
C ARG A 190 21.59 -9.96 -7.32
N GLU A 191 21.75 -8.94 -8.17
CA GLU A 191 22.78 -7.89 -8.00
C GLU A 191 22.50 -7.02 -6.76
N LEU A 192 21.24 -6.63 -6.51
CA LEU A 192 20.87 -5.90 -5.30
C LEU A 192 21.12 -6.71 -4.03
N VAL A 193 20.79 -7.99 -4.04
CA VAL A 193 21.04 -8.89 -2.90
C VAL A 193 22.54 -9.15 -2.72
N ALA A 194 23.31 -9.29 -3.81
CA ALA A 194 24.76 -9.42 -3.76
C ALA A 194 25.45 -8.13 -3.29
N GLY A 195 24.93 -6.95 -3.69
CA GLY A 195 25.44 -5.64 -3.25
C GLY A 195 25.09 -5.29 -1.79
N LEU A 196 24.10 -5.97 -1.19
CA LEU A 196 23.74 -5.86 0.23
C LEU A 196 24.52 -6.81 1.14
N ALA A 197 25.34 -7.70 0.57
CA ALA A 197 26.30 -8.48 1.34
C ALA A 197 27.40 -7.53 1.86
N VAL A 198 27.19 -7.01 3.07
CA VAL A 198 28.14 -6.17 3.80
C VAL A 198 29.45 -6.96 3.94
N THR A 199 30.48 -6.52 3.25
CA THR A 199 31.85 -6.98 3.53
C THR A 199 32.13 -6.68 5.02
N PRO A 200 32.54 -7.68 5.81
CA PRO A 200 32.96 -7.41 7.19
C PRO A 200 34.13 -6.43 7.15
N GLN A 201 33.92 -5.22 7.64
CA GLN A 201 35.01 -4.27 7.83
C GLN A 201 36.05 -4.91 8.78
N GLY A 202 37.29 -4.85 8.33
CA GLY A 202 38.43 -5.48 8.94
C GLY A 202 38.57 -5.23 10.46
N ALA A 203 38.95 -6.27 11.16
CA ALA A 203 39.32 -6.22 12.56
C ALA A 203 40.40 -5.15 12.79
N HIS A 204 40.08 -4.16 13.61
CA HIS A 204 41.08 -3.25 14.14
C HIS A 204 42.18 -4.03 14.92
N PRO A 205 43.46 -3.79 14.68
CA PRO A 205 44.50 -4.38 15.47
C PRO A 205 44.40 -3.85 16.90
N ARG A 206 44.30 -4.75 17.87
CA ARG A 206 44.41 -4.42 19.29
C ARG A 206 45.81 -3.85 19.56
N HIS A 207 45.91 -2.61 19.97
CA HIS A 207 47.12 -2.07 20.57
C HIS A 207 47.32 -2.74 21.93
N ASP A 208 48.34 -3.63 21.99
CA ASP A 208 48.90 -4.17 23.21
C ASP A 208 49.73 -3.05 23.85
N GLN A 209 49.28 -2.52 24.99
CA GLN A 209 50.09 -1.66 25.84
C GLN A 209 50.57 -2.49 27.04
N ARG A 210 51.87 -2.73 27.04
CA ARG A 210 52.60 -3.09 28.25
C ARG A 210 52.88 -1.86 29.10
#